data_479908c153663606fafc8d8b360161ff
#
_entry.id   479908c153663606fafc8d8b360161ff
#
_cell.length_a   1.000
_cell.length_b   1.000
_cell.length_c   1.000
_cell.angle_alpha   90.00
_cell.angle_beta   90.00
_cell.angle_gamma   90.00
#
_symmetry.space_group_name_H-M   'P 1'
#
loop_
_entity.id
_entity.type
_entity.pdbx_description
1 polymer ?
#
loop_
_entity_poly.entity_id
_entity_poly.type
_entity_poly.pdbx_seq_one_letter_code
_entity_poly.pdbx_strand_id
1 'polypeptide(L)'
;MVQALLPYPHIDPVLLHLGGPFEIRWYALAYIAGIVLAWWGIARALRNKTLWAYPPFNGRPPATEDEIGDLVVWATLGVILGGRLGWVLLYGTILCSATPDYAAFCNGLPMGFLTDPIRIIAAWEGGMSFHGGLLGTAVAVWLFCRRRKLKLLPVADLACAFAPIGLFFGRLANFINGELWGRATNVPWAMIFPRGGDVARHPSQLYEAALEGLLLFVLLQAALRLFRAHQRPGLISALFFAGYGTFRFICEFYREPDTQFIGPISMGMALSLPVWLAAGVLFWAATRRPGSSNSRAA
;
A
#
# COMPACT_ATOMS: atom_id res chain seq x y z
N MET A 1 0.74 -14.01 35.10
CA MET A 1 0.27 -14.49 33.79
C MET A 1 -0.75 -13.48 33.28
N VAL A 2 -0.49 -12.81 32.18
CA VAL A 2 -1.46 -11.90 31.55
C VAL A 2 -2.47 -12.78 30.83
N GLN A 3 -3.70 -12.77 31.28
CA GLN A 3 -4.76 -13.57 30.68
C GLN A 3 -5.26 -12.81 29.45
N ALA A 4 -4.96 -13.32 28.25
CA ALA A 4 -5.58 -12.82 27.02
C ALA A 4 -7.09 -13.04 27.14
N LEU A 5 -7.87 -11.96 27.05
CA LEU A 5 -9.33 -12.03 27.20
C LEU A 5 -10.04 -12.46 25.92
N LEU A 6 -9.39 -12.25 24.74
CA LEU A 6 -9.93 -12.69 23.46
C LEU A 6 -9.03 -13.79 22.87
N PRO A 7 -9.59 -14.98 22.60
CA PRO A 7 -8.84 -16.01 21.89
C PRO A 7 -8.57 -15.54 20.45
N TYR A 8 -7.32 -15.77 19.96
CA TYR A 8 -7.04 -15.60 18.55
C TYR A 8 -7.85 -16.63 17.75
N PRO A 9 -8.61 -16.22 16.72
CA PRO A 9 -9.35 -17.15 15.90
C PRO A 9 -8.39 -18.01 15.10
N HIS A 10 -8.37 -19.33 15.36
CA HIS A 10 -7.55 -20.29 14.63
C HIS A 10 -8.14 -20.53 13.21
N ILE A 11 -7.89 -19.57 12.31
CA ILE A 11 -8.28 -19.68 10.91
C ILE A 11 -7.09 -20.28 10.19
N ASP A 12 -7.32 -21.39 9.45
CA ASP A 12 -6.29 -21.95 8.59
C ASP A 12 -5.93 -20.92 7.49
N PRO A 13 -4.66 -20.51 7.35
CA PRO A 13 -4.24 -19.63 6.27
C PRO A 13 -4.51 -20.16 4.86
N VAL A 14 -4.66 -21.48 4.73
CA VAL A 14 -5.05 -22.13 3.49
C VAL A 14 -6.56 -22.35 3.49
N LEU A 15 -7.26 -21.70 2.56
CA LEU A 15 -8.71 -21.89 2.40
C LEU A 15 -9.05 -23.23 1.76
N LEU A 16 -8.27 -23.64 0.74
CA LEU A 16 -8.55 -24.85 -0.01
C LEU A 16 -7.26 -25.51 -0.50
N HIS A 17 -7.10 -26.79 -0.19
CA HIS A 17 -6.05 -27.64 -0.73
C HIS A 17 -6.54 -28.31 -2.03
N LEU A 18 -5.91 -27.97 -3.16
CA LEU A 18 -6.27 -28.51 -4.49
C LEU A 18 -5.52 -29.80 -4.84
N GLY A 19 -4.62 -30.24 -3.94
CA GLY A 19 -3.74 -31.39 -4.14
C GLY A 19 -2.34 -31.01 -4.64
N GLY A 20 -1.32 -31.75 -4.19
CA GLY A 20 0.07 -31.42 -4.45
C GLY A 20 0.48 -30.05 -3.85
N PRO A 21 1.29 -29.26 -4.56
CA PRO A 21 1.74 -27.95 -4.07
C PRO A 21 0.73 -26.82 -4.27
N PHE A 22 -0.46 -27.10 -4.80
CA PHE A 22 -1.45 -26.08 -5.13
C PHE A 22 -2.42 -25.84 -3.97
N GLU A 23 -2.37 -24.61 -3.45
CA GLU A 23 -3.19 -24.16 -2.33
C GLU A 23 -3.82 -22.79 -2.65
N ILE A 24 -5.09 -22.62 -2.32
CA ILE A 24 -5.75 -21.31 -2.31
C ILE A 24 -5.64 -20.75 -0.90
N ARG A 25 -4.91 -19.66 -0.75
CA ARG A 25 -4.69 -18.99 0.53
C ARG A 25 -5.55 -17.75 0.67
N TRP A 26 -6.02 -17.46 1.88
CA TRP A 26 -6.75 -16.24 2.20
C TRP A 26 -6.00 -14.98 1.76
N TYR A 27 -4.67 -15.02 1.82
CA TYR A 27 -3.81 -13.92 1.41
C TYR A 27 -4.00 -13.55 -0.07
N ALA A 28 -4.02 -14.55 -0.94
CA ALA A 28 -4.26 -14.34 -2.36
C ALA A 28 -5.68 -13.79 -2.63
N LEU A 29 -6.68 -14.33 -1.95
CA LEU A 29 -8.07 -13.86 -2.07
C LEU A 29 -8.24 -12.43 -1.58
N ALA A 30 -7.58 -12.06 -0.48
CA ALA A 30 -7.59 -10.70 0.04
C ALA A 30 -7.02 -9.69 -0.96
N TYR A 31 -5.91 -10.02 -1.63
CA TYR A 31 -5.36 -9.19 -2.70
C TYR A 31 -6.31 -9.07 -3.89
N ILE A 32 -6.85 -10.20 -4.36
CA ILE A 32 -7.80 -10.20 -5.48
C ILE A 32 -9.03 -9.36 -5.12
N ALA A 33 -9.61 -9.56 -3.93
CA ALA A 33 -10.75 -8.78 -3.46
C ALA A 33 -10.43 -7.29 -3.37
N GLY A 34 -9.27 -6.92 -2.83
CA GLY A 34 -8.81 -5.54 -2.75
C GLY A 34 -8.70 -4.88 -4.13
N ILE A 35 -8.07 -5.56 -5.09
CA ILE A 35 -7.89 -5.07 -6.46
C ILE A 35 -9.24 -4.94 -7.18
N VAL A 36 -10.09 -5.98 -7.13
CA VAL A 36 -11.38 -6.00 -7.82
C VAL A 36 -12.31 -4.94 -7.26
N LEU A 37 -12.39 -4.80 -5.93
CA LEU A 37 -13.24 -3.80 -5.29
C LEU A 37 -12.73 -2.37 -5.53
N ALA A 38 -11.43 -2.14 -5.52
CA ALA A 38 -10.85 -0.85 -5.87
C ALA A 38 -11.14 -0.50 -7.34
N TRP A 39 -10.90 -1.43 -8.25
CA TRP A 39 -11.22 -1.27 -9.67
C TRP A 39 -12.71 -0.98 -9.91
N TRP A 40 -13.60 -1.77 -9.30
CA TRP A 40 -15.04 -1.58 -9.38
C TRP A 40 -15.46 -0.20 -8.85
N GLY A 41 -14.89 0.21 -7.70
CA GLY A 41 -15.14 1.52 -7.11
C GLY A 41 -14.71 2.67 -8.01
N ILE A 42 -13.54 2.56 -8.65
CA ILE A 42 -13.04 3.54 -9.62
C ILE A 42 -13.96 3.58 -10.85
N ALA A 43 -14.32 2.43 -11.43
CA ALA A 43 -15.21 2.34 -12.58
C ALA A 43 -16.57 3.01 -12.28
N ARG A 44 -17.13 2.75 -11.08
CA ARG A 44 -18.36 3.42 -10.63
C ARG A 44 -18.19 4.94 -10.47
N ALA A 45 -17.04 5.40 -10.00
CA ALA A 45 -16.74 6.83 -9.89
C ALA A 45 -16.62 7.48 -11.27
N LEU A 46 -16.00 6.82 -12.25
CA LEU A 46 -15.88 7.31 -13.63
C LEU A 46 -17.25 7.45 -14.33
N ARG A 47 -18.19 6.53 -14.09
CA ARG A 47 -19.56 6.60 -14.61
C ARG A 47 -20.38 7.74 -14.01
N ASN A 48 -19.98 8.28 -12.89
CA ASN A 48 -20.74 9.33 -12.21
C ASN A 48 -20.54 10.68 -12.89
N LYS A 49 -21.45 11.03 -13.82
CA LYS A 49 -21.42 12.27 -14.58
C LYS A 49 -21.38 13.53 -13.71
N THR A 50 -22.05 13.52 -12.55
CA THR A 50 -22.13 14.68 -11.66
C THR A 50 -20.78 14.96 -10.99
N LEU A 51 -19.96 13.92 -10.77
CA LEU A 51 -18.64 14.06 -10.20
C LEU A 51 -17.72 14.87 -11.14
N TRP A 52 -17.81 14.62 -12.44
CA TRP A 52 -16.95 15.21 -13.47
C TRP A 52 -17.53 16.42 -14.18
N ALA A 53 -18.73 16.88 -13.79
CA ALA A 53 -19.47 17.96 -14.48
C ALA A 53 -18.71 19.29 -14.46
N TYR A 54 -17.93 19.57 -13.42
CA TYR A 54 -17.29 20.86 -13.17
C TYR A 54 -15.82 20.90 -13.59
N PRO A 55 -15.23 22.10 -13.76
CA PRO A 55 -13.80 22.23 -14.01
C PRO A 55 -12.97 21.52 -12.96
N PRO A 56 -11.80 20.96 -13.32
CA PRO A 56 -11.16 21.04 -14.64
C PRO A 56 -11.61 19.97 -15.64
N PHE A 57 -12.62 19.17 -15.31
CA PHE A 57 -13.05 18.01 -16.08
C PHE A 57 -14.10 18.33 -17.15
N ASN A 58 -15.04 19.26 -16.87
CA ASN A 58 -16.07 19.74 -17.82
C ASN A 58 -16.83 18.58 -18.51
N GLY A 59 -17.26 17.60 -17.72
CA GLY A 59 -18.00 16.43 -18.18
C GLY A 59 -17.14 15.27 -18.70
N ARG A 60 -15.82 15.40 -18.72
CA ARG A 60 -14.90 14.34 -19.18
C ARG A 60 -14.13 13.76 -17.98
N PRO A 61 -14.33 12.49 -17.64
CA PRO A 61 -13.56 11.84 -16.58
C PRO A 61 -12.06 11.76 -16.95
N PRO A 62 -11.16 11.58 -15.98
CA PRO A 62 -9.70 11.57 -16.21
C PRO A 62 -9.19 10.36 -16.98
N ALA A 63 -9.97 9.27 -17.05
CA ALA A 63 -9.69 8.05 -17.77
C ALA A 63 -10.99 7.32 -18.11
N THR A 64 -10.95 6.37 -19.02
CA THR A 64 -12.03 5.41 -19.30
C THR A 64 -11.94 4.19 -18.38
N GLU A 65 -13.00 3.37 -18.34
CA GLU A 65 -12.99 2.13 -17.55
C GLU A 65 -11.98 1.13 -18.09
N ASP A 66 -11.85 1.02 -19.41
CA ASP A 66 -10.86 0.14 -20.06
C ASP A 66 -9.43 0.57 -19.73
N GLU A 67 -9.16 1.88 -19.73
CA GLU A 67 -7.86 2.42 -19.32
C GLU A 67 -7.55 2.12 -17.87
N ILE A 68 -8.54 2.09 -16.98
CA ILE A 68 -8.33 1.68 -15.58
C ILE A 68 -8.09 0.17 -15.49
N GLY A 69 -8.76 -0.65 -16.30
CA GLY A 69 -8.46 -2.08 -16.42
C GLY A 69 -7.00 -2.31 -16.82
N ASP A 70 -6.54 -1.63 -17.86
CA ASP A 70 -5.13 -1.67 -18.30
C ASP A 70 -4.18 -1.17 -17.20
N LEU A 71 -4.55 -0.09 -16.49
CA LEU A 71 -3.75 0.46 -15.39
C LEU A 71 -3.51 -0.54 -14.26
N VAL A 72 -4.52 -1.36 -13.93
CA VAL A 72 -4.37 -2.43 -12.93
C VAL A 72 -3.29 -3.42 -13.35
N VAL A 73 -3.25 -3.82 -14.63
CA VAL A 73 -2.21 -4.71 -15.17
C VAL A 73 -0.84 -4.04 -15.06
N TRP A 74 -0.72 -2.78 -15.48
CA TRP A 74 0.54 -2.03 -15.39
C TRP A 74 1.02 -1.87 -13.95
N ALA A 75 0.11 -1.55 -13.03
CA ALA A 75 0.44 -1.41 -11.60
C ALA A 75 0.90 -2.75 -11.01
N THR A 76 0.22 -3.84 -11.35
CA THR A 76 0.59 -5.20 -10.91
C THR A 76 1.99 -5.58 -11.39
N LEU A 77 2.28 -5.35 -12.67
CA LEU A 77 3.63 -5.55 -13.22
C LEU A 77 4.65 -4.65 -12.52
N GLY A 78 4.29 -3.40 -12.23
CA GLY A 78 5.12 -2.46 -11.48
C GLY A 78 5.47 -2.97 -10.08
N VAL A 79 4.48 -3.51 -9.34
CA VAL A 79 4.70 -4.13 -8.02
C VAL A 79 5.66 -5.31 -8.13
N ILE A 80 5.41 -6.24 -9.05
CA ILE A 80 6.19 -7.48 -9.19
C ILE A 80 7.62 -7.17 -9.61
N LEU A 81 7.80 -6.45 -10.70
CA LEU A 81 9.13 -6.12 -11.25
C LEU A 81 9.89 -5.20 -10.30
N GLY A 82 9.24 -4.15 -9.80
CA GLY A 82 9.85 -3.21 -8.87
C GLY A 82 10.21 -3.86 -7.55
N GLY A 83 9.32 -4.69 -7.00
CA GLY A 83 9.55 -5.44 -5.76
C GLY A 83 10.75 -6.37 -5.88
N ARG A 84 10.85 -7.10 -6.99
CA ARG A 84 11.98 -8.01 -7.24
C ARG A 84 13.27 -7.26 -7.50
N LEU A 85 13.26 -6.25 -8.39
CA LEU A 85 14.45 -5.43 -8.63
C LEU A 85 14.92 -4.70 -7.39
N GLY A 86 14.00 -4.14 -6.60
CA GLY A 86 14.35 -3.49 -5.34
C GLY A 86 14.97 -4.46 -4.33
N TRP A 87 14.49 -5.70 -4.28
CA TRP A 87 15.09 -6.72 -3.41
C TRP A 87 16.50 -7.10 -3.90
N VAL A 88 16.65 -7.38 -5.19
CA VAL A 88 17.95 -7.72 -5.82
C VAL A 88 18.97 -6.60 -5.62
N LEU A 89 18.61 -5.34 -5.89
CA LEU A 89 19.52 -4.22 -5.82
C LEU A 89 19.85 -3.80 -4.39
N LEU A 90 18.87 -3.70 -3.51
CA LEU A 90 19.08 -3.22 -2.14
C LEU A 90 19.61 -4.32 -1.22
N TYR A 91 18.89 -5.44 -1.17
CA TYR A 91 19.22 -6.51 -0.21
C TYR A 91 20.26 -7.48 -0.78
N GLY A 92 20.14 -7.85 -2.04
CA GLY A 92 21.01 -8.85 -2.66
C GLY A 92 22.38 -8.33 -3.09
N THR A 93 22.56 -7.02 -3.27
CA THR A 93 23.87 -6.45 -3.65
C THR A 93 24.43 -5.51 -2.59
N ILE A 94 23.69 -4.42 -2.27
CA ILE A 94 24.22 -3.36 -1.40
C ILE A 94 24.35 -3.82 0.05
N LEU A 95 23.30 -4.40 0.64
CA LEU A 95 23.32 -4.81 2.04
C LEU A 95 24.14 -6.07 2.26
N CYS A 96 24.18 -7.01 1.32
CA CYS A 96 25.02 -8.19 1.40
C CYS A 96 26.51 -7.88 1.38
N SER A 97 26.92 -6.81 0.68
CA SER A 97 28.31 -6.37 0.66
C SER A 97 28.69 -5.50 1.85
N ALA A 98 27.73 -4.87 2.52
CA ALA A 98 27.99 -3.87 3.55
C ALA A 98 28.02 -4.42 4.99
N THR A 99 27.34 -5.56 5.28
CA THR A 99 27.21 -6.06 6.65
C THR A 99 27.28 -7.59 6.75
N PRO A 100 28.15 -8.14 7.62
CA PRO A 100 28.25 -9.60 7.85
C PRO A 100 26.95 -10.24 8.35
N ASP A 101 26.12 -9.49 9.09
CA ASP A 101 24.86 -9.98 9.67
C ASP A 101 23.79 -10.29 8.62
N TYR A 102 23.91 -9.71 7.42
CA TYR A 102 23.01 -10.01 6.28
C TYR A 102 23.48 -11.20 5.44
N ALA A 103 24.60 -11.83 5.77
CA ALA A 103 25.13 -13.01 5.07
C ALA A 103 24.10 -14.17 5.00
N ALA A 104 23.21 -14.29 6.00
CA ALA A 104 22.12 -15.27 5.99
C ALA A 104 21.09 -15.03 4.87
N PHE A 105 20.84 -13.77 4.50
CA PHE A 105 19.97 -13.42 3.38
C PHE A 105 20.63 -13.61 2.02
N CYS A 106 21.96 -13.63 1.98
CA CYS A 106 22.77 -13.73 0.78
C CYS A 106 23.09 -15.17 0.39
N ASN A 107 22.63 -16.18 1.15
CA ASN A 107 23.00 -17.59 0.98
C ASN A 107 24.52 -17.82 0.88
N GLY A 108 25.30 -17.04 1.65
CA GLY A 108 26.76 -17.16 1.68
C GLY A 108 27.50 -16.63 0.45
N LEU A 109 26.81 -15.98 -0.50
CA LEU A 109 27.40 -15.44 -1.72
C LEU A 109 27.25 -13.90 -1.75
N PRO A 110 28.32 -13.13 -1.48
CA PRO A 110 28.26 -11.66 -1.49
C PRO A 110 27.86 -11.05 -2.84
N MET A 111 27.80 -11.85 -3.89
CA MET A 111 27.42 -11.45 -5.26
C MET A 111 26.55 -12.51 -5.94
N GLY A 112 25.71 -13.23 -5.21
CA GLY A 112 24.97 -14.40 -5.70
C GLY A 112 24.12 -14.17 -6.95
N PHE A 113 23.71 -12.92 -7.20
CA PHE A 113 22.95 -12.57 -8.42
C PHE A 113 23.83 -12.34 -9.65
N LEU A 114 25.11 -12.00 -9.49
CA LEU A 114 26.05 -11.87 -10.60
C LEU A 114 26.58 -13.23 -11.05
N THR A 115 26.67 -14.19 -10.13
CA THR A 115 27.10 -15.56 -10.42
C THR A 115 25.97 -16.45 -10.93
N ASP A 116 24.72 -16.15 -10.54
CA ASP A 116 23.53 -16.86 -11.01
C ASP A 116 22.40 -15.86 -11.39
N PRO A 117 22.42 -15.33 -12.61
CA PRO A 117 21.47 -14.31 -13.07
C PRO A 117 20.02 -14.83 -13.14
N ILE A 118 19.78 -16.14 -13.19
CA ILE A 118 18.42 -16.72 -13.15
C ILE A 118 17.75 -16.38 -11.83
N ARG A 119 18.47 -16.29 -10.76
CA ARG A 119 17.95 -15.87 -9.44
C ARG A 119 17.41 -14.44 -9.41
N ILE A 120 17.81 -13.58 -10.35
CA ILE A 120 17.26 -12.22 -10.45
C ILE A 120 15.75 -12.27 -10.75
N ILE A 121 15.32 -13.21 -11.59
CA ILE A 121 13.92 -13.36 -12.01
C ILE A 121 13.14 -14.38 -11.18
N ALA A 122 13.81 -15.17 -10.34
CA ALA A 122 13.22 -16.23 -9.54
C ALA A 122 12.37 -15.69 -8.37
N ALA A 123 11.31 -14.95 -8.67
CA ALA A 123 10.40 -14.39 -7.67
C ALA A 123 9.68 -15.47 -6.84
N TRP A 124 9.60 -16.70 -7.33
CA TRP A 124 9.01 -17.85 -6.63
C TRP A 124 9.86 -18.36 -5.46
N GLU A 125 11.14 -18.02 -5.40
CA GLU A 125 12.03 -18.31 -4.25
C GLU A 125 11.82 -17.33 -3.09
N GLY A 126 10.91 -16.35 -3.24
CA GLY A 126 10.71 -15.25 -2.30
C GLY A 126 11.64 -14.07 -2.56
N GLY A 127 11.68 -13.13 -1.61
CA GLY A 127 12.50 -11.93 -1.71
C GLY A 127 11.89 -10.84 -2.57
N MET A 128 11.02 -10.05 -1.93
CA MET A 128 10.35 -8.88 -2.51
C MET A 128 10.59 -7.66 -1.60
N SER A 129 10.93 -6.54 -2.22
CA SER A 129 11.08 -5.27 -1.51
C SER A 129 9.79 -4.45 -1.59
N PHE A 130 9.23 -4.08 -0.44
CA PHE A 130 8.09 -3.17 -0.39
C PHE A 130 8.39 -1.84 -1.09
N HIS A 131 9.53 -1.23 -0.80
CA HIS A 131 9.93 0.05 -1.41
C HIS A 131 10.14 -0.06 -2.92
N GLY A 132 10.73 -1.18 -3.35
CA GLY A 132 10.87 -1.48 -4.77
C GLY A 132 9.52 -1.62 -5.45
N GLY A 133 8.57 -2.32 -4.85
CA GLY A 133 7.21 -2.46 -5.36
C GLY A 133 6.46 -1.12 -5.45
N LEU A 134 6.58 -0.26 -4.42
CA LEU A 134 5.98 1.07 -4.40
C LEU A 134 6.55 1.96 -5.52
N LEU A 135 7.88 2.00 -5.64
CA LEU A 135 8.55 2.77 -6.68
C LEU A 135 8.20 2.23 -8.08
N GLY A 136 8.21 0.91 -8.25
CA GLY A 136 7.84 0.26 -9.50
C GLY A 136 6.41 0.58 -9.92
N THR A 137 5.47 0.58 -8.96
CA THR A 137 4.09 1.00 -9.21
C THR A 137 4.02 2.48 -9.63
N ALA A 138 4.72 3.36 -8.94
CA ALA A 138 4.74 4.79 -9.29
C ALA A 138 5.28 5.02 -10.71
N VAL A 139 6.37 4.33 -11.08
CA VAL A 139 6.95 4.37 -12.43
C VAL A 139 5.98 3.79 -13.47
N ALA A 140 5.34 2.65 -13.17
CA ALA A 140 4.38 2.02 -14.07
C ALA A 140 3.17 2.93 -14.35
N VAL A 141 2.59 3.54 -13.31
CA VAL A 141 1.48 4.51 -13.44
C VAL A 141 1.91 5.73 -14.25
N TRP A 142 3.10 6.27 -14.00
CA TRP A 142 3.62 7.40 -14.77
C TRP A 142 3.82 7.05 -16.24
N LEU A 143 4.46 5.91 -16.55
CA LEU A 143 4.69 5.43 -17.93
C LEU A 143 3.36 5.16 -18.64
N PHE A 144 2.40 4.54 -17.96
CA PHE A 144 1.06 4.30 -18.48
C PHE A 144 0.37 5.61 -18.87
N CYS A 145 0.31 6.57 -17.95
CA CYS A 145 -0.30 7.87 -18.21
C CYS A 145 0.39 8.59 -19.38
N ARG A 146 1.72 8.52 -19.45
CA ARG A 146 2.49 9.11 -20.54
C ARG A 146 2.17 8.47 -21.90
N ARG A 147 2.09 7.13 -21.96
CA ARG A 147 1.76 6.39 -23.18
C ARG A 147 0.34 6.64 -23.68
N ARG A 148 -0.62 6.68 -22.74
CA ARG A 148 -2.04 6.93 -23.03
C ARG A 148 -2.40 8.42 -23.13
N LYS A 149 -1.42 9.33 -22.97
CA LYS A 149 -1.61 10.80 -22.96
C LYS A 149 -2.62 11.26 -21.89
N LEU A 150 -2.69 10.53 -20.77
CA LEU A 150 -3.52 10.86 -19.61
C LEU A 150 -2.80 11.82 -18.67
N LYS A 151 -3.54 12.64 -17.96
CA LYS A 151 -2.99 13.53 -16.91
C LYS A 151 -2.72 12.70 -15.65
N LEU A 152 -1.45 12.62 -15.23
CA LEU A 152 -1.00 11.79 -14.11
C LEU A 152 -1.75 12.07 -12.80
N LEU A 153 -1.84 13.33 -12.36
CA LEU A 153 -2.40 13.66 -11.06
C LEU A 153 -3.88 13.27 -10.91
N PRO A 154 -4.79 13.52 -11.88
CA PRO A 154 -6.17 13.04 -11.78
C PRO A 154 -6.30 11.52 -11.72
N VAL A 155 -5.45 10.78 -12.46
CA VAL A 155 -5.43 9.31 -12.42
C VAL A 155 -4.89 8.83 -11.07
N ALA A 156 -3.82 9.45 -10.56
CA ALA A 156 -3.28 9.15 -9.24
C ALA A 156 -4.29 9.45 -8.12
N ASP A 157 -5.05 10.54 -8.23
CA ASP A 157 -6.12 10.88 -7.27
C ASP A 157 -7.20 9.80 -7.21
N LEU A 158 -7.60 9.25 -8.36
CA LEU A 158 -8.53 8.12 -8.40
C LEU A 158 -7.93 6.88 -7.75
N ALA A 159 -6.70 6.52 -8.09
CA ALA A 159 -6.02 5.37 -7.49
C ALA A 159 -5.91 5.53 -5.97
N CYS A 160 -5.46 6.70 -5.49
CA CYS A 160 -5.35 7.01 -4.06
C CYS A 160 -6.69 7.01 -3.32
N ALA A 161 -7.79 7.44 -3.97
CA ALA A 161 -9.12 7.43 -3.36
C ALA A 161 -9.63 6.02 -3.06
N PHE A 162 -9.13 4.99 -3.74
CA PHE A 162 -9.57 3.60 -3.59
C PHE A 162 -8.46 2.66 -3.07
N ALA A 163 -7.20 3.08 -3.04
CA ALA A 163 -6.08 2.30 -2.50
C ALA A 163 -6.30 1.76 -1.06
N PRO A 164 -6.98 2.50 -0.15
CA PRO A 164 -7.23 2.01 1.20
C PRO A 164 -8.03 0.70 1.26
N ILE A 165 -8.83 0.38 0.23
CA ILE A 165 -9.51 -0.93 0.13
C ILE A 165 -8.47 -2.06 0.11
N GLY A 166 -7.42 -1.92 -0.69
CA GLY A 166 -6.33 -2.91 -0.74
C GLY A 166 -5.57 -3.00 0.58
N LEU A 167 -5.32 -1.86 1.24
CA LEU A 167 -4.70 -1.83 2.56
C LEU A 167 -5.54 -2.58 3.60
N PHE A 168 -6.85 -2.34 3.63
CA PHE A 168 -7.79 -3.03 4.52
C PHE A 168 -7.70 -4.56 4.37
N PHE A 169 -7.87 -5.07 3.16
CA PHE A 169 -7.84 -6.50 2.90
C PHE A 169 -6.46 -7.11 3.17
N GLY A 170 -5.39 -6.41 2.82
CA GLY A 170 -4.02 -6.84 3.12
C GLY A 170 -3.78 -7.01 4.61
N ARG A 171 -4.27 -6.08 5.46
CA ARG A 171 -4.15 -6.18 6.92
C ARG A 171 -5.00 -7.29 7.52
N LEU A 172 -6.20 -7.53 6.97
CA LEU A 172 -7.00 -8.70 7.37
C LEU A 172 -6.29 -10.02 7.02
N ALA A 173 -5.62 -10.08 5.87
CA ALA A 173 -4.82 -11.25 5.49
C ALA A 173 -3.65 -11.48 6.45
N ASN A 174 -2.94 -10.41 6.85
CA ASN A 174 -1.89 -10.51 7.86
C ASN A 174 -2.43 -11.01 9.20
N PHE A 175 -3.62 -10.57 9.61
CA PHE A 175 -4.28 -11.05 10.81
C PHE A 175 -4.61 -12.55 10.70
N ILE A 176 -5.21 -13.01 9.61
CA ILE A 176 -5.53 -14.43 9.37
C ILE A 176 -4.25 -15.29 9.37
N ASN A 177 -3.15 -14.79 8.79
CA ASN A 177 -1.87 -15.48 8.80
C ASN A 177 -1.17 -15.47 10.17
N GLY A 178 -1.67 -14.71 11.15
CA GLY A 178 -1.05 -14.56 12.46
C GLY A 178 0.33 -13.95 12.40
N GLU A 179 0.55 -12.96 11.53
CA GLU A 179 1.82 -12.28 11.32
C GLU A 179 1.70 -10.77 11.55
N LEU A 180 2.83 -10.07 11.74
CA LEU A 180 2.89 -8.62 11.94
C LEU A 180 2.06 -8.14 13.14
N TRP A 181 2.05 -8.90 14.22
CA TRP A 181 1.38 -8.58 15.48
C TRP A 181 2.01 -7.37 16.19
N GLY A 182 1.31 -6.88 17.19
CA GLY A 182 1.75 -5.75 18.00
C GLY A 182 2.62 -6.12 19.19
N ARG A 183 3.01 -5.08 19.94
CA ARG A 183 3.79 -5.19 21.18
C ARG A 183 3.00 -5.95 22.24
N ALA A 184 3.73 -6.50 23.21
CA ALA A 184 3.16 -7.10 24.41
C ALA A 184 2.27 -6.09 25.15
N THR A 185 1.09 -6.53 25.64
CA THR A 185 0.12 -5.66 26.30
C THR A 185 -0.84 -6.46 27.20
N ASN A 186 -1.53 -5.75 28.08
CA ASN A 186 -2.56 -6.27 29.00
C ASN A 186 -3.94 -5.65 28.73
N VAL A 187 -4.15 -5.02 27.58
CA VAL A 187 -5.48 -4.49 27.24
C VAL A 187 -6.51 -5.63 27.13
N PRO A 188 -7.80 -5.36 27.41
CA PRO A 188 -8.84 -6.40 27.42
C PRO A 188 -9.01 -7.19 26.11
N TRP A 189 -8.58 -6.64 24.99
CA TRP A 189 -8.65 -7.26 23.64
C TRP A 189 -7.31 -7.78 23.13
N ALA A 190 -6.32 -7.92 24.04
CA ALA A 190 -5.04 -8.54 23.69
C ALA A 190 -5.23 -9.99 23.26
N MET A 191 -4.43 -10.46 22.30
CA MET A 191 -4.50 -11.81 21.74
C MET A 191 -3.13 -12.50 21.81
N ILE A 192 -3.13 -13.82 21.98
CA ILE A 192 -1.93 -14.65 21.85
C ILE A 192 -1.89 -15.18 20.43
N PHE A 193 -0.88 -14.74 19.66
CA PHE A 193 -0.71 -15.16 18.27
C PHE A 193 0.10 -16.43 18.17
N PRO A 194 -0.24 -17.40 17.29
CA PRO A 194 0.40 -18.71 17.22
C PRO A 194 1.92 -18.67 17.01
N ARG A 195 2.42 -17.62 16.35
CA ARG A 195 3.85 -17.40 16.08
C ARG A 195 4.46 -16.32 16.96
N GLY A 196 3.67 -15.69 17.84
CA GLY A 196 4.06 -14.57 18.69
C GLY A 196 4.59 -14.97 20.07
N GLY A 197 4.69 -16.30 20.37
CA GLY A 197 4.98 -16.83 21.70
C GLY A 197 3.78 -16.71 22.63
N ASP A 198 3.95 -17.14 23.89
CA ASP A 198 2.90 -17.18 24.92
C ASP A 198 2.65 -15.80 25.58
N VAL A 199 2.74 -14.73 24.81
CA VAL A 199 2.59 -13.36 25.27
C VAL A 199 1.37 -12.71 24.61
N ALA A 200 0.50 -12.10 25.42
CA ALA A 200 -0.62 -11.34 24.93
C ALA A 200 -0.13 -10.05 24.24
N ARG A 201 -0.60 -9.80 23.01
CA ARG A 201 -0.13 -8.72 22.14
C ARG A 201 -1.30 -7.92 21.57
N HIS A 202 -1.02 -6.67 21.17
CA HIS A 202 -1.95 -5.88 20.40
C HIS A 202 -2.25 -6.53 19.05
N PRO A 203 -3.51 -6.67 18.62
CA PRO A 203 -3.86 -7.05 17.24
C PRO A 203 -3.65 -5.85 16.29
N SER A 204 -2.38 -5.44 16.14
CA SER A 204 -2.02 -4.22 15.38
C SER A 204 -2.48 -4.26 13.93
N GLN A 205 -2.59 -5.45 13.32
CA GLN A 205 -3.15 -5.64 11.99
C GLN A 205 -4.58 -5.10 11.89
N LEU A 206 -5.40 -5.29 12.93
CA LEU A 206 -6.78 -4.78 12.97
C LEU A 206 -6.83 -3.26 13.17
N TYR A 207 -5.87 -2.70 13.91
CA TYR A 207 -5.75 -1.23 14.04
C TYR A 207 -5.36 -0.60 12.69
N GLU A 208 -4.40 -1.21 12.00
CA GLU A 208 -3.98 -0.79 10.66
C GLU A 208 -5.13 -0.94 9.65
N ALA A 209 -5.88 -2.03 9.68
CA ALA A 209 -7.07 -2.22 8.85
C ALA A 209 -8.13 -1.13 9.11
N ALA A 210 -8.40 -0.82 10.38
CA ALA A 210 -9.37 0.20 10.75
C ALA A 210 -8.93 1.62 10.36
N LEU A 211 -7.69 1.99 10.61
CA LEU A 211 -7.18 3.35 10.39
C LEU A 211 -6.71 3.57 8.94
N GLU A 212 -5.73 2.75 8.48
CA GLU A 212 -5.12 2.88 7.14
C GLU A 212 -6.09 2.40 6.03
N GLY A 213 -6.96 1.44 6.36
CA GLY A 213 -7.97 0.91 5.44
C GLY A 213 -9.29 1.67 5.53
N LEU A 214 -10.12 1.33 6.52
CA LEU A 214 -11.52 1.78 6.57
C LEU A 214 -11.67 3.28 6.79
N LEU A 215 -11.05 3.84 7.84
CA LEU A 215 -11.19 5.26 8.16
C LEU A 215 -10.63 6.15 7.06
N LEU A 216 -9.42 5.82 6.57
CA LEU A 216 -8.81 6.56 5.47
C LEU A 216 -9.68 6.49 4.20
N PHE A 217 -10.26 5.34 3.88
CA PHE A 217 -11.20 5.20 2.77
C PHE A 217 -12.39 6.15 2.92
N VAL A 218 -13.04 6.15 4.08
CA VAL A 218 -14.21 7.03 4.35
C VAL A 218 -13.83 8.51 4.20
N LEU A 219 -12.69 8.93 4.75
CA LEU A 219 -12.21 10.30 4.63
C LEU A 219 -11.93 10.70 3.18
N LEU A 220 -11.31 9.82 2.39
CA LEU A 220 -11.03 10.10 0.98
C LEU A 220 -12.30 10.08 0.12
N GLN A 221 -13.27 9.21 0.41
CA GLN A 221 -14.56 9.25 -0.27
C GLN A 221 -15.35 10.53 0.08
N ALA A 222 -15.27 10.99 1.32
CA ALA A 222 -15.83 12.28 1.70
C ALA A 222 -15.13 13.43 0.96
N ALA A 223 -13.80 13.43 0.91
CA ALA A 223 -13.02 14.42 0.16
C ALA A 223 -13.38 14.41 -1.33
N LEU A 224 -13.52 13.24 -1.94
CA LEU A 224 -13.88 13.07 -3.36
C LEU A 224 -15.30 13.57 -3.66
N ARG A 225 -16.29 13.17 -2.84
CA ARG A 225 -17.72 13.31 -3.16
C ARG A 225 -18.36 14.53 -2.54
N LEU A 226 -18.07 14.81 -1.26
CA LEU A 226 -18.68 15.92 -0.52
C LEU A 226 -17.90 17.22 -0.73
N PHE A 227 -16.58 17.18 -0.60
CA PHE A 227 -15.72 18.36 -0.71
C PHE A 227 -15.17 18.59 -2.12
N ARG A 228 -15.46 17.68 -3.07
CA ARG A 228 -15.03 17.79 -4.48
C ARG A 228 -13.53 18.06 -4.64
N ALA A 229 -12.70 17.47 -3.77
CA ALA A 229 -11.25 17.69 -3.73
C ALA A 229 -10.57 17.31 -5.06
N HIS A 230 -11.17 16.38 -5.85
CA HIS A 230 -10.70 15.98 -7.17
C HIS A 230 -10.64 17.14 -8.20
N GLN A 231 -11.40 18.24 -7.97
CA GLN A 231 -11.32 19.42 -8.82
C GLN A 231 -9.96 20.14 -8.71
N ARG A 232 -9.17 19.81 -7.72
CA ARG A 232 -7.76 20.22 -7.57
C ARG A 232 -6.85 19.01 -7.75
N PRO A 233 -6.41 18.69 -8.98
CA PRO A 233 -5.62 17.50 -9.27
C PRO A 233 -4.37 17.39 -8.40
N GLY A 234 -4.20 16.26 -7.73
CA GLY A 234 -3.16 15.99 -6.75
C GLY A 234 -3.60 16.16 -5.30
N LEU A 235 -4.78 16.76 -5.04
CA LEU A 235 -5.23 17.01 -3.66
C LEU A 235 -5.67 15.73 -2.95
N ILE A 236 -6.35 14.80 -3.63
CA ILE A 236 -6.75 13.51 -3.04
C ILE A 236 -5.51 12.67 -2.77
N SER A 237 -4.53 12.68 -3.67
CA SER A 237 -3.25 12.02 -3.45
C SER A 237 -2.50 12.61 -2.25
N ALA A 238 -2.52 13.94 -2.09
CA ALA A 238 -1.94 14.60 -0.92
C ALA A 238 -2.63 14.17 0.38
N LEU A 239 -3.97 14.11 0.39
CA LEU A 239 -4.75 13.67 1.55
C LEU A 239 -4.52 12.18 1.86
N PHE A 240 -4.37 11.33 0.84
CA PHE A 240 -4.01 9.93 1.02
C PHE A 240 -2.65 9.79 1.70
N PHE A 241 -1.61 10.42 1.19
CA PHE A 241 -0.28 10.34 1.78
C PHE A 241 -0.22 10.94 3.18
N ALA A 242 -0.90 12.07 3.41
CA ALA A 242 -0.99 12.66 4.74
C ALA A 242 -1.69 11.73 5.75
N GLY A 243 -2.87 11.21 5.37
CA GLY A 243 -3.65 10.31 6.21
C GLY A 243 -2.93 8.98 6.46
N TYR A 244 -2.41 8.34 5.40
CA TYR A 244 -1.66 7.10 5.53
C TYR A 244 -0.42 7.26 6.41
N GLY A 245 0.41 8.28 6.15
CA GLY A 245 1.60 8.55 6.95
C GLY A 245 1.26 8.79 8.43
N THR A 246 0.16 9.50 8.71
CA THR A 246 -0.29 9.77 10.07
C THR A 246 -0.79 8.49 10.75
N PHE A 247 -1.66 7.73 10.10
CA PHE A 247 -2.19 6.49 10.68
C PHE A 247 -1.10 5.43 10.82
N ARG A 248 -0.19 5.33 9.87
CA ARG A 248 0.97 4.46 9.96
C ARG A 248 1.85 4.84 11.17
N PHE A 249 2.13 6.11 11.35
CA PHE A 249 2.91 6.59 12.49
C PHE A 249 2.22 6.29 13.83
N ILE A 250 0.89 6.46 13.91
CA ILE A 250 0.09 6.11 15.10
C ILE A 250 0.13 4.60 15.37
N CYS A 251 -0.07 3.76 14.35
CA CYS A 251 -0.07 2.32 14.51
C CYS A 251 1.29 1.79 14.98
N GLU A 252 2.38 2.45 14.63
CA GLU A 252 3.74 2.03 14.99
C GLU A 252 4.02 2.06 16.50
N PHE A 253 3.27 2.83 17.28
CA PHE A 253 3.35 2.78 18.75
C PHE A 253 2.84 1.45 19.33
N TYR A 254 1.93 0.79 18.65
CA TYR A 254 1.30 -0.46 19.06
C TYR A 254 1.88 -1.69 18.36
N ARG A 255 2.58 -1.49 17.25
CA ARG A 255 3.19 -2.56 16.48
C ARG A 255 4.51 -3.01 17.09
N GLU A 256 4.81 -4.30 17.03
CA GLU A 256 6.18 -4.80 17.26
C GLU A 256 7.05 -4.35 16.08
N PRO A 257 8.11 -3.58 16.31
CA PRO A 257 8.94 -3.08 15.21
C PRO A 257 9.76 -4.21 14.61
N ASP A 258 9.71 -4.36 13.28
CA ASP A 258 10.54 -5.33 12.57
C ASP A 258 12.03 -4.98 12.70
N THR A 259 12.36 -3.67 12.69
CA THR A 259 13.70 -3.12 12.91
C THR A 259 13.61 -1.78 13.62
N GLN A 260 14.55 -1.54 14.54
CA GLN A 260 14.75 -0.23 15.12
C GLN A 260 15.65 0.58 14.20
N PHE A 261 15.33 1.87 14.01
CA PHE A 261 16.15 2.75 13.17
C PHE A 261 17.20 3.49 13.99
N ILE A 262 16.79 4.33 14.93
CA ILE A 262 17.68 5.04 15.88
C ILE A 262 16.93 5.25 17.19
N GLY A 263 17.45 4.69 18.29
CA GLY A 263 16.84 4.83 19.61
C GLY A 263 15.38 4.35 19.64
N PRO A 264 14.42 5.15 20.11
CA PRO A 264 13.01 4.77 20.19
C PRO A 264 12.27 4.83 18.84
N ILE A 265 12.93 5.34 17.77
CA ILE A 265 12.31 5.53 16.45
C ILE A 265 12.40 4.22 15.68
N SER A 266 11.24 3.66 15.32
CA SER A 266 11.17 2.50 14.44
C SER A 266 11.41 2.89 12.97
N MET A 267 11.74 1.92 12.12
CA MET A 267 11.85 2.12 10.68
C MET A 267 10.52 2.63 10.08
N GLY A 268 9.38 2.13 10.57
CA GLY A 268 8.05 2.59 10.10
C GLY A 268 7.79 4.07 10.42
N MET A 269 8.20 4.55 11.60
CA MET A 269 8.12 5.98 11.95
C MET A 269 9.01 6.83 11.04
N ALA A 270 10.26 6.41 10.84
CA ALA A 270 11.21 7.13 9.96
C ALA A 270 10.70 7.23 8.52
N LEU A 271 10.11 6.15 8.00
CA LEU A 271 9.55 6.10 6.65
C LEU A 271 8.25 6.90 6.49
N SER A 272 7.58 7.29 7.58
CA SER A 272 6.44 8.20 7.52
C SER A 272 6.84 9.64 7.16
N LEU A 273 8.09 10.05 7.44
CA LEU A 273 8.58 11.41 7.12
C LEU A 273 8.59 11.71 5.61
N PRO A 274 9.19 10.89 4.73
CA PRO A 274 9.13 11.13 3.29
C PRO A 274 7.70 11.06 2.72
N VAL A 275 6.81 10.30 3.34
CA VAL A 275 5.39 10.24 2.96
C VAL A 275 4.70 11.58 3.25
N TRP A 276 4.94 12.18 4.43
CA TRP A 276 4.42 13.51 4.74
C TRP A 276 5.03 14.61 3.88
N LEU A 277 6.32 14.50 3.53
CA LEU A 277 6.95 15.42 2.60
C LEU A 277 6.28 15.37 1.22
N ALA A 278 6.04 14.16 0.70
CA ALA A 278 5.31 13.97 -0.56
C ALA A 278 3.89 14.56 -0.49
N ALA A 279 3.18 14.35 0.64
CA ALA A 279 1.88 14.95 0.89
C ALA A 279 1.93 16.48 0.83
N GLY A 280 2.91 17.10 1.50
CA GLY A 280 3.11 18.54 1.51
C GLY A 280 3.40 19.12 0.12
N VAL A 281 4.25 18.45 -0.66
CA VAL A 281 4.57 18.85 -2.05
C VAL A 281 3.34 18.77 -2.94
N LEU A 282 2.58 17.67 -2.86
CA LEU A 282 1.35 17.51 -3.64
C LEU A 282 0.27 18.52 -3.24
N PHE A 283 0.10 18.76 -1.95
CA PHE A 283 -0.83 19.76 -1.43
C PHE A 283 -0.47 21.16 -1.94
N TRP A 284 0.80 21.55 -1.83
CA TRP A 284 1.29 22.81 -2.34
C TRP A 284 1.06 22.93 -3.87
N ALA A 285 1.39 21.90 -4.64
CA ALA A 285 1.17 21.86 -6.09
C ALA A 285 -0.31 21.98 -6.46
N ALA A 286 -1.20 21.29 -5.73
CA ALA A 286 -2.64 21.30 -5.97
C ALA A 286 -3.29 22.65 -5.61
N THR A 287 -2.75 23.38 -4.61
CA THR A 287 -3.31 24.65 -4.15
C THR A 287 -2.78 25.86 -4.91
N ARG A 288 -1.55 25.79 -5.46
CA ARG A 288 -0.96 26.88 -6.24
C ARG A 288 -1.35 26.90 -7.71
N ARG A 289 -1.94 25.83 -8.26
CA ARG A 289 -2.49 25.87 -9.61
C ARG A 289 -3.71 26.80 -9.58
N PRO A 290 -3.71 27.96 -10.26
CA PRO A 290 -4.89 28.78 -10.36
C PRO A 290 -5.96 27.90 -11.01
N GLY A 291 -7.02 27.61 -10.28
CA GLY A 291 -8.25 27.19 -10.92
C GLY A 291 -8.45 28.19 -12.04
N SER A 292 -8.74 27.75 -13.27
CA SER A 292 -8.94 28.62 -14.43
C SER A 292 -9.85 29.78 -14.01
N SER A 293 -9.18 30.88 -13.62
CA SER A 293 -9.86 32.11 -13.27
C SER A 293 -10.49 32.65 -14.51
N ASN A 294 -11.81 32.83 -14.47
CA ASN A 294 -12.53 33.88 -15.16
C ASN A 294 -12.04 34.25 -16.57
N SER A 295 -12.53 33.59 -17.59
CA SER A 295 -13.01 34.35 -18.74
C SER A 295 -14.43 34.89 -18.44
N ARG A 296 -14.52 35.78 -17.45
CA ARG A 296 -15.53 36.83 -17.45
C ARG A 296 -14.82 38.01 -18.10
N ALA A 297 -15.02 38.16 -19.39
CA ALA A 297 -14.93 39.45 -20.06
C ALA A 297 -15.49 39.30 -21.49
N ALA A 298 -16.54 40.06 -21.74
CA ALA A 298 -17.16 40.47 -23.00
C ALA A 298 -17.95 39.42 -23.76
#